data_95a676bf0a56ad15ea29078d5b76bde8
#
_entry.id   95a676bf0a56ad15ea29078d5b76bde8
#
_cell.length_a   1.000
_cell.length_b   1.000
_cell.length_c   1.000
_cell.angle_alpha   90.00
_cell.angle_beta   90.00
_cell.angle_gamma   90.00
#
_symmetry.space_group_name_H-M   'P 1'
#
loop_
_entity.id
_entity.type
_entity.pdbx_description
1 polymer ?
#
loop_
_entity_poly.entity_id
_entity_poly.type
_entity_poly.pdbx_seq_one_letter_code
_entity_poly.pdbx_strand_id
1 'polypeptide(L)'
;MRKAFIRQIKLMLVVLLGYLTHVCIMPYIQLGDVVPSMLLAVVAIVTVGYGKLRALWVGAFYGIVMETLLPTVPMLNLMFYPVSALLCSVFFADKSAARLQYERSAGKAGRNISPLLRTVMCAAVNTVIYEIVNVAYMYLGGAVLTTAQLGKSLLSVLATTLLTAVVMTPVRKLLGFRKPEPENPAALRFGRPLKLEEE
;
A
#
# COMPACT_ATOMS: atom_id res chain seq x y z
N MET A 1 26.18 -3.19 -4.93
CA MET A 1 25.58 -2.12 -5.76
C MET A 1 24.60 -2.66 -6.81
N ARG A 2 24.91 -3.69 -7.59
CA ARG A 2 24.04 -4.24 -8.68
C ARG A 2 22.65 -4.70 -8.19
N LYS A 3 22.54 -5.41 -7.04
CA LYS A 3 21.25 -5.89 -6.50
C LYS A 3 20.33 -4.74 -6.07
N ALA A 4 20.86 -3.68 -5.44
CA ALA A 4 20.10 -2.52 -5.05
C ALA A 4 19.55 -1.74 -6.25
N PHE A 5 20.36 -1.59 -7.29
CA PHE A 5 19.96 -0.94 -8.54
C PHE A 5 18.84 -1.70 -9.26
N ILE A 6 18.95 -3.03 -9.38
CA ILE A 6 17.89 -3.87 -9.96
C ILE A 6 16.58 -3.75 -9.18
N ARG A 7 16.64 -3.66 -7.85
CA ARG A 7 15.46 -3.48 -7.00
C ARG A 7 14.77 -2.13 -7.22
N GLN A 8 15.54 -1.08 -7.47
CA GLN A 8 15.01 0.24 -7.81
C GLN A 8 14.32 0.24 -9.20
N ILE A 9 14.94 -0.38 -10.19
CA ILE A 9 14.33 -0.51 -11.52
C ILE A 9 13.01 -1.28 -11.45
N LYS A 10 12.96 -2.40 -10.70
CA LYS A 10 11.72 -3.16 -10.51
C LYS A 10 10.64 -2.33 -9.81
N LEU A 11 11.01 -1.51 -8.83
CA LEU A 11 10.06 -0.61 -8.16
C LEU A 11 9.51 0.42 -9.15
N MET A 12 10.36 1.09 -9.92
CA MET A 12 9.93 2.04 -10.94
C MET A 12 9.01 1.40 -11.98
N LEU A 13 9.34 0.19 -12.42
CA LEU A 13 8.52 -0.56 -13.37
C LEU A 13 7.13 -0.88 -12.79
N VAL A 14 7.04 -1.30 -11.52
CA VAL A 14 5.77 -1.57 -10.85
C VAL A 14 4.94 -0.29 -10.71
N VAL A 15 5.57 0.82 -10.36
CA VAL A 15 4.89 2.13 -10.23
C VAL A 15 4.34 2.56 -11.58
N LEU A 16 5.12 2.45 -12.66
CA LEU A 16 4.69 2.79 -14.00
C LEU A 16 3.56 1.85 -14.50
N LEU A 17 3.72 0.54 -14.30
CA LEU A 17 2.67 -0.43 -14.66
C LEU A 17 1.38 -0.20 -13.86
N GLY A 18 1.48 0.15 -12.57
CA GLY A 18 0.32 0.50 -11.75
C GLY A 18 -0.42 1.71 -12.29
N TYR A 19 0.32 2.73 -12.73
CA TYR A 19 -0.26 3.90 -13.40
C TYR A 19 -0.94 3.55 -14.71
N LEU A 20 -0.24 2.85 -15.61
CA LEU A 20 -0.82 2.44 -16.89
C LEU A 20 -2.07 1.57 -16.71
N THR A 21 -2.04 0.63 -15.77
CA THR A 21 -3.20 -0.20 -15.43
C THR A 21 -4.36 0.65 -14.94
N HIS A 22 -4.08 1.66 -14.10
CA HIS A 22 -5.12 2.55 -13.58
C HIS A 22 -5.80 3.37 -14.70
N VAL A 23 -5.01 3.90 -15.62
CA VAL A 23 -5.54 4.74 -16.71
C VAL A 23 -6.16 3.92 -17.83
N CYS A 24 -5.54 2.80 -18.22
CA CYS A 24 -5.97 2.05 -19.40
C CYS A 24 -6.96 0.93 -19.10
N ILE A 25 -6.89 0.30 -17.92
CA ILE A 25 -7.66 -0.91 -17.61
C ILE A 25 -8.79 -0.64 -16.61
N MET A 26 -8.51 0.13 -15.54
CA MET A 26 -9.51 0.33 -14.48
C MET A 26 -10.81 0.97 -14.95
N PRO A 27 -10.85 1.90 -15.91
CA PRO A 27 -12.11 2.45 -16.43
C PRO A 27 -13.04 1.41 -17.07
N TYR A 28 -12.50 0.28 -17.51
CA TYR A 28 -13.29 -0.84 -18.06
C TYR A 28 -13.76 -1.83 -16.99
N ILE A 29 -13.18 -1.78 -15.78
CA ILE A 29 -13.53 -2.63 -14.64
C ILE A 29 -14.34 -1.79 -13.64
N GLN A 30 -15.48 -1.29 -14.08
CA GLN A 30 -16.38 -0.54 -13.22
C GLN A 30 -17.30 -1.48 -12.44
N LEU A 31 -17.42 -1.28 -11.15
CA LEU A 31 -18.42 -1.93 -10.30
C LEU A 31 -19.56 -0.92 -10.03
N GLY A 32 -20.59 -0.97 -10.87
CA GLY A 32 -21.56 0.11 -10.96
C GLY A 32 -20.88 1.40 -11.48
N ASP A 33 -21.02 2.52 -10.77
CA ASP A 33 -20.36 3.79 -11.15
C ASP A 33 -19.02 4.01 -10.43
N VAL A 34 -18.41 2.96 -9.88
CA VAL A 34 -17.19 3.07 -9.04
C VAL A 34 -16.02 2.39 -9.73
N VAL A 35 -14.93 3.13 -9.90
CA VAL A 35 -13.66 2.63 -10.44
C VAL A 35 -12.70 2.31 -9.30
N PRO A 36 -12.23 1.05 -9.16
CA PRO A 36 -11.25 0.68 -8.14
C PRO A 36 -9.91 1.42 -8.34
N SER A 37 -9.29 1.89 -7.25
CA SER A 37 -8.03 2.63 -7.35
C SER A 37 -6.82 1.70 -7.33
N MET A 38 -6.24 1.45 -8.51
CA MET A 38 -4.98 0.72 -8.64
C MET A 38 -3.81 1.45 -7.99
N LEU A 39 -3.84 2.79 -7.99
CA LEU A 39 -2.77 3.60 -7.42
C LEU A 39 -2.67 3.42 -5.90
N LEU A 40 -3.81 3.46 -5.19
CA LEU A 40 -3.85 3.21 -3.75
C LEU A 40 -3.42 1.78 -3.40
N ALA A 41 -3.79 0.80 -4.25
CA ALA A 41 -3.33 -0.58 -4.09
C ALA A 41 -1.80 -0.70 -4.17
N VAL A 42 -1.17 -0.09 -5.18
CA VAL A 42 0.29 -0.09 -5.32
C VAL A 42 0.97 0.65 -4.19
N VAL A 43 0.45 1.83 -3.78
CA VAL A 43 0.97 2.56 -2.61
C VAL A 43 0.96 1.68 -1.38
N ALA A 44 -0.14 0.98 -1.09
CA ALA A 44 -0.23 0.09 0.07
C ALA A 44 0.79 -1.05 0.01
N ILE A 45 0.98 -1.69 -1.14
CA ILE A 45 1.96 -2.77 -1.33
C ILE A 45 3.39 -2.27 -1.09
N VAL A 46 3.72 -1.09 -1.63
CA VAL A 46 5.05 -0.47 -1.45
C VAL A 46 5.26 -0.02 -0.01
N THR A 47 4.24 0.57 0.60
CA THR A 47 4.27 1.04 1.99
C THR A 47 4.61 -0.10 2.95
N VAL A 48 3.93 -1.23 2.80
CA VAL A 48 4.17 -2.39 3.66
C VAL A 48 5.53 -3.03 3.39
N GLY A 49 5.91 -3.19 2.13
CA GLY A 49 7.12 -3.94 1.77
C GLY A 49 8.42 -3.15 1.87
N TYR A 50 8.40 -1.86 1.58
CA TYR A 50 9.63 -1.03 1.55
C TYR A 50 9.71 0.02 2.67
N GLY A 51 8.62 0.26 3.38
CA GLY A 51 8.58 1.22 4.49
C GLY A 51 8.51 2.68 4.08
N LYS A 52 8.81 3.58 5.04
CA LYS A 52 8.45 5.00 5.02
C LYS A 52 8.95 5.78 3.81
N LEU A 53 10.25 5.74 3.55
CA LEU A 53 10.88 6.63 2.57
C LEU A 53 10.42 6.34 1.15
N ARG A 54 10.34 5.05 0.78
CA ARG A 54 9.89 4.66 -0.56
C ARG A 54 8.40 4.83 -0.75
N ALA A 55 7.62 4.60 0.31
CA ALA A 55 6.19 4.90 0.31
C ALA A 55 5.92 6.37 0.04
N LEU A 56 6.68 7.28 0.70
CA LEU A 56 6.59 8.72 0.47
C LEU A 56 6.85 9.08 -1.00
N TRP A 57 7.95 8.56 -1.59
CA TRP A 57 8.29 8.87 -2.98
C TRP A 57 7.24 8.36 -3.99
N VAL A 58 6.74 7.14 -3.78
CA VAL A 58 5.68 6.59 -4.65
C VAL A 58 4.37 7.34 -4.46
N GLY A 59 4.03 7.69 -3.22
CA GLY A 59 2.87 8.54 -2.93
C GLY A 59 2.98 9.91 -3.59
N ALA A 60 4.14 10.58 -3.48
CA ALA A 60 4.37 11.87 -4.14
C ALA A 60 4.25 11.78 -5.66
N PHE A 61 4.84 10.75 -6.27
CA PHE A 61 4.72 10.52 -7.71
C PHE A 61 3.26 10.35 -8.14
N TYR A 62 2.50 9.49 -7.46
CA TYR A 62 1.09 9.29 -7.79
C TYR A 62 0.24 10.51 -7.45
N GLY A 63 0.59 11.27 -6.41
CA GLY A 63 -0.07 12.54 -6.11
C GLY A 63 0.07 13.55 -7.24
N ILE A 64 1.29 13.72 -7.79
CA ILE A 64 1.55 14.58 -8.95
C ILE A 64 0.74 14.11 -10.16
N VAL A 65 0.78 12.81 -10.44
CA VAL A 65 0.08 12.23 -11.58
C VAL A 65 -1.44 12.42 -11.47
N MET A 66 -2.02 12.18 -10.31
CA MET A 66 -3.46 12.37 -10.09
C MET A 66 -3.87 13.84 -10.13
N GLU A 67 -3.01 14.73 -9.66
CA GLU A 67 -3.25 16.17 -9.76
C GLU A 67 -3.31 16.66 -11.22
N THR A 68 -2.48 16.07 -12.09
CA THR A 68 -2.48 16.41 -13.52
C THR A 68 -3.64 15.80 -14.29
N LEU A 69 -4.14 14.61 -13.87
CA LEU A 69 -5.23 13.92 -14.55
C LEU A 69 -6.61 14.38 -14.09
N LEU A 70 -6.77 14.70 -12.82
CA LEU A 70 -8.03 15.08 -12.19
C LEU A 70 -7.83 16.34 -11.33
N PRO A 71 -7.72 17.49 -11.94
CA PRO A 71 -7.56 18.76 -11.21
C PRO A 71 -8.89 19.20 -10.58
N THR A 72 -9.50 18.35 -9.76
CA THR A 72 -10.77 18.65 -9.08
C THR A 72 -10.59 19.68 -7.99
N VAL A 73 -9.48 19.57 -7.25
CA VAL A 73 -9.13 20.45 -6.16
C VAL A 73 -7.63 20.68 -6.17
N PRO A 74 -7.18 21.94 -6.28
CA PRO A 74 -5.76 22.24 -6.36
C PRO A 74 -5.00 21.66 -5.16
N MET A 75 -3.91 20.94 -5.44
CA MET A 75 -2.97 20.37 -4.45
C MET A 75 -3.51 19.27 -3.54
N LEU A 76 -4.78 18.86 -3.62
CA LEU A 76 -5.35 17.84 -2.74
C LEU A 76 -4.66 16.50 -2.91
N ASN A 77 -4.59 16.01 -4.14
CA ASN A 77 -3.98 14.70 -4.42
C ASN A 77 -2.48 14.71 -4.14
N LEU A 78 -1.81 15.82 -4.45
CA LEU A 78 -0.38 16.00 -4.18
C LEU A 78 -0.04 15.91 -2.69
N MET A 79 -0.89 16.40 -1.81
CA MET A 79 -0.70 16.30 -0.36
C MET A 79 -1.20 14.97 0.18
N PHE A 80 -2.34 14.49 -0.30
CA PHE A 80 -3.00 13.29 0.23
C PHE A 80 -2.15 12.03 0.06
N TYR A 81 -1.71 11.72 -1.16
CA TYR A 81 -1.00 10.46 -1.44
C TYR A 81 0.28 10.27 -0.61
N PRO A 82 1.20 11.24 -0.51
CA PRO A 82 2.40 11.08 0.31
C PRO A 82 2.11 11.06 1.82
N VAL A 83 1.17 11.89 2.29
CA VAL A 83 0.82 11.95 3.71
C VAL A 83 0.16 10.64 4.16
N SER A 84 -0.82 10.14 3.40
CA SER A 84 -1.49 8.86 3.70
C SER A 84 -0.51 7.69 3.64
N ALA A 85 0.40 7.66 2.66
CA ALA A 85 1.46 6.66 2.58
C ALA A 85 2.39 6.68 3.80
N LEU A 86 2.77 7.87 4.28
CA LEU A 86 3.56 8.02 5.50
C LEU A 86 2.81 7.53 6.73
N LEU A 87 1.56 7.97 6.94
CA LEU A 87 0.74 7.55 8.07
C LEU A 87 0.56 6.03 8.09
N CYS A 88 0.15 5.45 6.96
CA CYS A 88 -0.01 4.01 6.85
C CYS A 88 1.32 3.26 7.08
N SER A 89 2.47 3.84 6.70
CA SER A 89 3.76 3.20 6.92
C SER A 89 4.14 3.08 8.39
N VAL A 90 3.68 3.98 9.24
CA VAL A 90 3.95 3.93 10.69
C VAL A 90 3.28 2.70 11.32
N PHE A 91 2.07 2.37 10.86
CA PHE A 91 1.26 1.29 11.44
C PHE A 91 1.46 -0.06 10.73
N PHE A 92 1.63 -0.05 9.42
CA PHE A 92 1.57 -1.25 8.58
C PHE A 92 2.90 -1.68 7.94
N ALA A 93 3.97 -0.87 7.99
CA ALA A 93 5.25 -1.27 7.41
C ALA A 93 5.79 -2.56 8.04
N ASP A 94 6.35 -3.43 7.21
CA ASP A 94 7.00 -4.65 7.68
C ASP A 94 8.18 -4.30 8.60
N LYS A 95 8.28 -5.05 9.70
CA LYS A 95 9.39 -4.86 10.65
C LYS A 95 10.69 -5.29 9.99
N SER A 96 11.75 -4.50 10.19
CA SER A 96 13.09 -4.90 9.72
C SER A 96 13.54 -6.20 10.40
N ALA A 97 14.40 -6.97 9.71
CA ALA A 97 14.95 -8.21 10.27
C ALA A 97 15.63 -7.99 11.63
N ALA A 98 16.37 -6.89 11.78
CA ALA A 98 17.02 -6.50 13.02
C ALA A 98 16.02 -6.27 14.17
N ARG A 99 14.89 -5.61 13.88
CA ARG A 99 13.83 -5.37 14.88
C ARG A 99 13.14 -6.67 15.28
N LEU A 100 12.87 -7.56 14.33
CA LEU A 100 12.31 -8.88 14.61
C LEU A 100 13.25 -9.72 15.47
N GLN A 101 14.55 -9.67 15.21
CA GLN A 101 15.56 -10.35 16.00
C GLN A 101 15.62 -9.82 17.44
N TYR A 102 15.61 -8.49 17.59
CA TYR A 102 15.57 -7.83 18.90
C TYR A 102 14.31 -8.20 19.69
N GLU A 103 13.13 -8.17 19.07
CA GLU A 103 11.86 -8.55 19.71
C GLU A 103 11.87 -10.04 20.14
N ARG A 104 12.50 -10.91 19.36
CA ARG A 104 12.69 -12.33 19.71
C ARG A 104 13.64 -12.51 20.91
N SER A 105 14.78 -11.83 20.91
CA SER A 105 15.75 -11.89 22.02
C SER A 105 15.20 -11.32 23.32
N ALA A 106 14.33 -10.30 23.22
CA ALA A 106 13.67 -9.67 24.37
C ALA A 106 12.43 -10.44 24.87
N GLY A 107 12.12 -11.63 24.32
CA GLY A 107 10.94 -12.42 24.72
C GLY A 107 9.59 -11.75 24.35
N LYS A 108 9.61 -10.65 23.59
CA LYS A 108 8.43 -9.89 23.16
C LYS A 108 7.94 -10.31 21.77
N ALA A 109 8.05 -11.57 21.42
CA ALA A 109 7.56 -12.09 20.15
C ALA A 109 6.02 -11.97 20.09
N GLY A 110 5.54 -10.78 19.68
CA GLY A 110 4.14 -10.54 19.43
C GLY A 110 3.65 -11.32 18.20
N ARG A 111 2.34 -11.57 18.15
CA ARG A 111 1.67 -12.25 17.03
C ARG A 111 2.01 -11.55 15.71
N ASN A 112 2.80 -12.20 14.86
CA ASN A 112 3.17 -11.67 13.56
C ASN A 112 1.96 -11.80 12.61
N ILE A 113 1.33 -10.67 12.32
CA ILE A 113 0.28 -10.60 11.30
C ILE A 113 0.95 -10.87 9.94
N SER A 114 0.35 -11.74 9.12
CA SER A 114 0.89 -12.04 7.79
C SER A 114 1.07 -10.76 6.96
N PRO A 115 2.15 -10.63 6.18
CA PRO A 115 2.38 -9.45 5.33
C PRO A 115 1.24 -9.21 4.34
N LEU A 116 0.55 -10.27 3.93
CA LEU A 116 -0.61 -10.19 3.04
C LEU A 116 -1.77 -9.47 3.73
N LEU A 117 -2.16 -9.93 4.92
CA LEU A 117 -3.25 -9.29 5.67
C LEU A 117 -2.91 -7.83 6.01
N ARG A 118 -1.65 -7.56 6.36
CA ARG A 118 -1.18 -6.20 6.64
C ARG A 118 -1.28 -5.29 5.43
N THR A 119 -1.00 -5.79 4.22
CA THR A 119 -1.14 -5.04 2.97
C THR A 119 -2.61 -4.74 2.65
N VAL A 120 -3.49 -5.71 2.84
CA VAL A 120 -4.94 -5.53 2.62
C VAL A 120 -5.51 -4.52 3.61
N MET A 121 -5.16 -4.62 4.89
CA MET A 121 -5.57 -3.65 5.91
C MET A 121 -5.02 -2.24 5.63
N CYS A 122 -3.77 -2.15 5.19
CA CYS A 122 -3.16 -0.88 4.78
C CYS A 122 -3.94 -0.24 3.61
N ALA A 123 -4.30 -1.02 2.60
CA ALA A 123 -5.09 -0.55 1.47
C ALA A 123 -6.49 -0.09 1.90
N ALA A 124 -7.16 -0.88 2.74
CA ALA A 124 -8.48 -0.53 3.28
C ALA A 124 -8.45 0.81 4.03
N VAL A 125 -7.52 0.95 4.98
CA VAL A 125 -7.38 2.19 5.77
C VAL A 125 -7.03 3.38 4.86
N ASN A 126 -6.11 3.20 3.92
CA ASN A 126 -5.70 4.25 3.00
C ASN A 126 -6.88 4.71 2.11
N THR A 127 -7.67 3.76 1.60
CA THR A 127 -8.85 4.08 0.78
C THR A 127 -9.97 4.73 1.63
N VAL A 128 -10.18 4.28 2.86
CA VAL A 128 -11.14 4.91 3.78
C VAL A 128 -10.77 6.37 4.04
N ILE A 129 -9.50 6.65 4.33
CA ILE A 129 -9.04 8.03 4.53
C ILE A 129 -9.26 8.86 3.26
N TYR A 130 -8.97 8.30 2.08
CA TYR A 130 -9.22 8.96 0.80
C TYR A 130 -10.69 9.32 0.61
N GLU A 131 -11.59 8.38 0.84
CA GLU A 131 -13.03 8.59 0.70
C GLU A 131 -13.57 9.61 1.71
N ILE A 132 -13.09 9.57 2.96
CA ILE A 132 -13.45 10.56 3.98
C ILE A 132 -13.05 11.97 3.55
N VAL A 133 -11.80 12.14 3.07
CA VAL A 133 -11.30 13.43 2.60
C VAL A 133 -12.11 13.91 1.39
N ASN A 134 -12.39 13.02 0.44
CA ASN A 134 -13.16 13.33 -0.75
C ASN A 134 -14.61 13.75 -0.41
N VAL A 135 -15.29 12.98 0.44
CA VAL A 135 -16.65 13.31 0.91
C VAL A 135 -16.67 14.63 1.71
N ALA A 136 -15.71 14.83 2.60
CA ALA A 136 -15.60 16.09 3.34
C ALA A 136 -15.41 17.29 2.40
N TYR A 137 -14.60 17.11 1.36
CA TYR A 137 -14.37 18.15 0.39
C TYR A 137 -15.61 18.49 -0.44
N MET A 138 -16.34 17.47 -0.87
CA MET A 138 -17.62 17.65 -1.58
C MET A 138 -18.64 18.39 -0.71
N TYR A 139 -18.72 18.05 0.57
CA TYR A 139 -19.59 18.72 1.53
C TYR A 139 -19.21 20.19 1.72
N LEU A 140 -17.93 20.50 1.90
CA LEU A 140 -17.41 21.86 2.00
C LEU A 140 -17.63 22.67 0.71
N GLY A 141 -17.66 22.00 -0.44
CA GLY A 141 -18.00 22.58 -1.74
C GLY A 141 -19.51 22.83 -1.93
N GLY A 142 -20.34 22.57 -0.92
CA GLY A 142 -21.78 22.82 -0.96
C GLY A 142 -22.60 21.67 -1.57
N ALA A 143 -22.00 20.51 -1.84
CA ALA A 143 -22.73 19.34 -2.32
C ALA A 143 -23.57 18.70 -1.20
N VAL A 144 -24.81 18.36 -1.52
CA VAL A 144 -25.69 17.65 -0.59
C VAL A 144 -25.29 16.19 -0.54
N LEU A 145 -24.92 15.71 0.64
CA LEU A 145 -24.58 14.30 0.85
C LEU A 145 -25.83 13.42 0.76
N THR A 146 -25.84 12.53 -0.22
CA THR A 146 -26.90 11.55 -0.39
C THR A 146 -26.47 10.17 0.10
N THR A 147 -27.42 9.35 0.53
CA THR A 147 -27.16 7.94 0.91
C THR A 147 -26.55 7.14 -0.24
N ALA A 148 -26.92 7.44 -1.48
CA ALA A 148 -26.31 6.84 -2.68
C ALA A 148 -24.83 7.12 -2.78
N GLN A 149 -24.40 8.33 -2.43
CA GLN A 149 -22.99 8.75 -2.45
C GLN A 149 -22.14 8.02 -1.40
N LEU A 150 -22.68 7.88 -0.18
CA LEU A 150 -22.06 7.07 0.86
C LEU A 150 -21.95 5.59 0.47
N GLY A 151 -22.96 5.07 -0.21
CA GLY A 151 -22.92 3.71 -0.77
C GLY A 151 -21.83 3.54 -1.83
N LYS A 152 -21.63 4.52 -2.71
CA LYS A 152 -20.54 4.52 -3.71
C LYS A 152 -19.17 4.56 -3.04
N SER A 153 -18.96 5.38 -2.02
CA SER A 153 -17.71 5.42 -1.26
C SER A 153 -17.40 4.10 -0.56
N LEU A 154 -18.41 3.46 0.04
CA LEU A 154 -18.23 2.14 0.65
C LEU A 154 -17.86 1.07 -0.40
N LEU A 155 -18.53 1.09 -1.56
CA LEU A 155 -18.22 0.21 -2.67
C LEU A 155 -16.79 0.43 -3.20
N SER A 156 -16.34 1.69 -3.27
CA SER A 156 -14.96 2.05 -3.65
C SER A 156 -13.92 1.43 -2.71
N VAL A 157 -14.15 1.51 -1.40
CA VAL A 157 -13.29 0.90 -0.38
C VAL A 157 -13.22 -0.61 -0.56
N LEU A 158 -14.36 -1.27 -0.72
CA LEU A 158 -14.43 -2.73 -0.90
C LEU A 158 -13.74 -3.15 -2.20
N ALA A 159 -14.07 -2.49 -3.32
CA ALA A 159 -13.50 -2.81 -4.62
C ALA A 159 -11.97 -2.63 -4.66
N THR A 160 -11.45 -1.52 -4.11
CA THR A 160 -10.01 -1.25 -4.04
C THR A 160 -9.29 -2.23 -3.11
N THR A 161 -9.90 -2.60 -1.99
CA THR A 161 -9.34 -3.57 -1.06
C THR A 161 -9.26 -4.96 -1.70
N LEU A 162 -10.30 -5.37 -2.42
CA LEU A 162 -10.36 -6.65 -3.12
C LEU A 162 -9.36 -6.68 -4.28
N LEU A 163 -9.27 -5.60 -5.05
CA LEU A 163 -8.24 -5.42 -6.08
C LEU A 163 -6.83 -5.57 -5.49
N THR A 164 -6.57 -4.95 -4.35
CA THR A 164 -5.28 -5.06 -3.65
C THR A 164 -4.98 -6.51 -3.28
N ALA A 165 -5.95 -7.26 -2.77
CA ALA A 165 -5.78 -8.67 -2.40
C ALA A 165 -5.37 -9.54 -3.62
N VAL A 166 -5.92 -9.26 -4.79
CA VAL A 166 -5.58 -9.96 -6.05
C VAL A 166 -4.20 -9.54 -6.56
N VAL A 167 -3.96 -8.24 -6.65
CA VAL A 167 -2.76 -7.67 -7.29
C VAL A 167 -1.51 -7.81 -6.42
N MET A 168 -1.65 -7.85 -5.09
CA MET A 168 -0.47 -7.91 -4.22
C MET A 168 0.41 -9.13 -4.45
N THR A 169 -0.18 -10.29 -4.79
CA THR A 169 0.58 -11.53 -4.97
C THR A 169 1.57 -11.43 -6.15
N PRO A 170 1.14 -11.07 -7.38
CA PRO A 170 2.06 -10.89 -8.49
C PRO A 170 3.05 -9.74 -8.28
N VAL A 171 2.60 -8.61 -7.72
CA VAL A 171 3.47 -7.46 -7.46
C VAL A 171 4.54 -7.77 -6.44
N ARG A 172 4.22 -8.45 -5.33
CA ARG A 172 5.21 -8.87 -4.32
C ARG A 172 6.23 -9.86 -4.90
N LYS A 173 5.82 -10.78 -5.79
CA LYS A 173 6.74 -11.67 -6.49
C LYS A 173 7.69 -10.90 -7.40
N LEU A 174 7.19 -9.94 -8.15
CA LEU A 174 7.97 -9.11 -9.09
C LEU A 174 8.99 -8.23 -8.35
N LEU A 175 8.61 -7.67 -7.21
CA LEU A 175 9.49 -6.88 -6.35
C LEU A 175 10.51 -7.74 -5.59
N GLY A 176 10.36 -9.07 -5.60
CA GLY A 176 11.28 -10.00 -4.95
C GLY A 176 11.17 -10.04 -3.43
N PHE A 177 9.98 -9.72 -2.88
CA PHE A 177 9.76 -9.90 -1.45
C PHE A 177 9.79 -11.39 -1.10
N ARG A 178 10.67 -11.78 -0.18
CA ARG A 178 10.74 -13.15 0.33
C ARG A 178 9.38 -13.54 0.95
N LYS A 179 8.94 -14.76 0.68
CA LYS A 179 7.85 -15.35 1.45
C LYS A 179 8.29 -15.36 2.92
N PRO A 180 7.42 -15.00 3.88
CA PRO A 180 7.72 -15.21 5.29
C PRO A 180 8.06 -16.68 5.44
N GLU A 181 9.25 -16.95 5.93
CA GLU A 181 9.68 -18.33 6.23
C GLU A 181 8.71 -18.86 7.28
N PRO A 182 8.06 -20.02 7.05
CA PRO A 182 7.17 -20.59 8.04
C PRO A 182 7.95 -20.73 9.35
N GLU A 183 7.42 -20.16 10.42
CA GLU A 183 8.02 -20.29 11.75
C GLU A 183 8.14 -21.78 12.07
N ASN A 184 9.35 -22.30 11.91
CA ASN A 184 9.63 -23.65 12.33
C ASN A 184 9.74 -23.62 13.86
N PRO A 185 8.75 -24.12 14.63
CA PRO A 185 8.76 -24.04 16.08
C PRO A 185 9.97 -24.76 16.69
N ALA A 186 10.58 -25.69 15.96
CA ALA A 186 11.83 -26.36 16.35
C ALA A 186 13.05 -25.42 16.26
N ALA A 187 13.10 -24.48 15.33
CA ALA A 187 14.21 -23.55 15.22
C ALA A 187 14.23 -22.50 16.36
N LEU A 188 13.09 -22.26 16.99
CA LEU A 188 12.97 -21.36 18.15
C LEU A 188 13.56 -21.98 19.43
N ARG A 189 13.63 -23.31 19.53
CA ARG A 189 14.18 -24.01 20.71
C ARG A 189 15.70 -24.09 20.74
N PHE A 190 16.39 -23.94 19.63
CA PHE A 190 17.82 -24.21 19.52
C PHE A 190 18.70 -22.99 19.22
N GLY A 191 18.21 -21.77 19.36
CA GLY A 191 19.07 -20.55 19.36
C GLY A 191 20.07 -20.46 18.19
N ARG A 192 19.79 -21.06 17.02
CA ARG A 192 20.69 -20.91 15.87
C ARG A 192 20.76 -19.46 15.44
N PRO A 193 21.96 -18.82 15.49
CA PRO A 193 22.12 -17.48 14.95
C PRO A 193 21.73 -17.51 13.47
N LEU A 194 20.77 -16.66 13.11
CA LEU A 194 20.45 -16.41 11.71
C LEU A 194 21.74 -15.95 11.02
N LYS A 195 22.18 -16.64 9.97
CA LYS A 195 23.23 -16.12 9.11
C LYS A 195 22.76 -14.76 8.60
N LEU A 196 23.38 -13.70 9.08
CA LEU A 196 23.28 -12.39 8.48
C LEU A 196 23.94 -12.52 7.11
N GLU A 197 23.16 -12.71 6.05
CA GLU A 197 23.65 -12.44 4.72
C GLU A 197 23.84 -10.92 4.65
N GLU A 198 25.09 -10.52 4.66
CA GLU A 198 25.53 -9.15 4.45
C GLU A 198 24.86 -8.61 3.17
N GLU A 199 24.06 -7.56 3.35
CA GLU A 199 23.43 -6.81 2.26
C GLU A 199 24.45 -5.88 1.56
#